data_8b91e86bdc685a1305a9d60fe7266f74
#
_entry.id   8b91e86bdc685a1305a9d60fe7266f74
#
_cell.length_a   1.000
_cell.length_b   1.000
_cell.length_c   1.000
_cell.angle_alpha   90.00
_cell.angle_beta   90.00
_cell.angle_gamma   90.00
#
_symmetry.space_group_name_H-M   'P 1'
#
loop_
_entity.id
_entity.type
_entity.pdbx_description
1 polymer ?
#
loop_
_entity_poly.entity_id
_entity_poly.type
_entity_poly.pdbx_seq_one_letter_code
_entity_poly.pdbx_strand_id
1 'polypeptide(L)'
;MSTDITGDFKVADLSLAPFGRKEIQLAEHEMPGLMSIRAEYAASQPLAGARITGSLHMTVQTAVLIETLTALGAEVRWCSCNIFSTQDHAAAAIAVGPEGTPENPQGVPVFAWKGETLEEYWWATEQALTWPNGQTPNMILDDGGDATLLIHKGVEFEKAGAAPDPSTADNDEYRLILEVLNRTLVETPNKWTEIAATIKGVTEETTTGVHRLYEMHRDGKLLFPAINVNDSVTKSKFDNKYGCRHSLIDGINRATDVLIGGKVAVVAGYGDVGKGSAESLRGQGARVIVTEIDPICALQAAMDGYQVATLDDVVETADIFITTTGNKDIIMASHMARMKHQAIVGNIGHFDNEIDIAGLAALPGIVKTEVKPQVHEWRKADGKTIIVLSEGRLLNLGNATGHPSFVMSNSFANQTIAQIELFTKTEQYPVGVYVLPKHLDEKVARLHLDALGVKLTTLSQEQADYIGVPVEGPYKADHYRY
;
A
#
# COMPACT_ATOMS: atom_id res chain seq x y z
N MET A 1 -5.40 -21.63 -13.17
CA MET A 1 -6.86 -21.47 -13.45
C MET A 1 -7.01 -20.89 -14.84
N SER A 2 -8.10 -21.18 -15.56
CA SER A 2 -8.34 -20.60 -16.90
C SER A 2 -8.45 -19.09 -16.79
N THR A 3 -7.75 -18.36 -17.67
CA THR A 3 -7.84 -16.90 -17.83
C THR A 3 -9.09 -16.48 -18.61
N ASP A 4 -10.11 -17.34 -18.72
CA ASP A 4 -11.36 -17.05 -19.40
C ASP A 4 -12.14 -15.97 -18.66
N ILE A 5 -12.12 -14.75 -19.21
CA ILE A 5 -12.87 -13.60 -18.71
C ILE A 5 -14.27 -13.64 -19.33
N THR A 6 -15.29 -13.77 -18.50
CA THR A 6 -16.71 -13.68 -18.94
C THR A 6 -17.27 -12.26 -18.82
N GLY A 7 -16.41 -11.24 -18.82
CA GLY A 7 -16.76 -9.82 -18.70
C GLY A 7 -15.47 -9.00 -18.56
N ASP A 8 -15.58 -7.68 -18.47
CA ASP A 8 -14.42 -6.79 -18.27
C ASP A 8 -14.03 -6.71 -16.77
N PHE A 9 -13.85 -7.85 -16.13
CA PHE A 9 -13.39 -8.00 -14.72
C PHE A 9 -12.93 -9.44 -14.47
N LYS A 10 -12.14 -9.64 -13.41
CA LYS A 10 -11.85 -10.97 -12.85
C LYS A 10 -11.71 -10.87 -11.34
N VAL A 11 -12.63 -11.51 -10.62
CA VAL A 11 -12.68 -11.61 -9.16
C VAL A 11 -12.91 -13.06 -8.75
N ALA A 12 -12.72 -13.39 -7.47
CA ALA A 12 -12.83 -14.76 -6.98
C ALA A 12 -14.26 -15.33 -7.12
N ASP A 13 -15.27 -14.59 -6.66
CA ASP A 13 -16.67 -15.04 -6.62
C ASP A 13 -17.63 -13.84 -6.51
N LEU A 14 -18.42 -13.60 -7.55
CA LEU A 14 -19.40 -12.52 -7.56
C LEU A 14 -20.52 -12.70 -6.52
N SER A 15 -20.79 -13.93 -6.07
CA SER A 15 -21.82 -14.20 -5.05
C SER A 15 -21.52 -13.57 -3.69
N LEU A 16 -20.26 -13.14 -3.47
CA LEU A 16 -19.83 -12.41 -2.27
C LEU A 16 -20.25 -10.93 -2.26
N ALA A 17 -20.72 -10.39 -3.39
CA ALA A 17 -21.04 -8.98 -3.52
C ALA A 17 -22.06 -8.44 -2.49
N PRO A 18 -23.15 -9.16 -2.12
CA PRO A 18 -24.07 -8.68 -1.09
C PRO A 18 -23.43 -8.55 0.30
N PHE A 19 -22.47 -9.40 0.63
CA PHE A 19 -21.69 -9.30 1.86
C PHE A 19 -20.73 -8.10 1.77
N GLY A 20 -19.99 -7.99 0.67
CA GLY A 20 -19.08 -6.86 0.42
C GLY A 20 -19.79 -5.50 0.50
N ARG A 21 -21.01 -5.41 -0.05
CA ARG A 21 -21.81 -4.17 0.02
C ARG A 21 -22.12 -3.74 1.46
N LYS A 22 -22.41 -4.68 2.35
CA LYS A 22 -22.64 -4.37 3.78
C LYS A 22 -21.38 -3.90 4.48
N GLU A 23 -20.24 -4.52 4.18
CA GLU A 23 -18.94 -4.11 4.72
C GLU A 23 -18.53 -2.72 4.22
N ILE A 24 -18.78 -2.40 2.94
CA ILE A 24 -18.55 -1.06 2.38
C ILE A 24 -19.40 -0.02 3.12
N GLN A 25 -20.69 -0.30 3.37
CA GLN A 25 -21.56 0.60 4.12
C GLN A 25 -21.07 0.84 5.56
N LEU A 26 -20.55 -0.19 6.24
CA LEU A 26 -19.92 -0.02 7.55
C LEU A 26 -18.68 0.87 7.46
N ALA A 27 -17.82 0.64 6.44
CA ALA A 27 -16.62 1.45 6.25
C ALA A 27 -16.94 2.92 5.96
N GLU A 28 -17.97 3.22 5.19
CA GLU A 28 -18.39 4.60 4.88
C GLU A 28 -18.69 5.40 6.16
N HIS A 29 -19.29 4.78 7.19
CA HIS A 29 -19.54 5.42 8.50
C HIS A 29 -18.24 5.77 9.23
N GLU A 30 -17.20 5.00 9.03
CA GLU A 30 -15.89 5.16 9.66
C GLU A 30 -14.91 5.97 8.79
N MET A 31 -15.34 6.49 7.65
CA MET A 31 -14.50 7.25 6.70
C MET A 31 -15.01 8.68 6.49
N PRO A 32 -15.15 9.49 7.56
CA PRO A 32 -15.84 10.78 7.49
C PRO A 32 -15.18 11.79 6.56
N GLY A 33 -13.84 11.82 6.48
CA GLY A 33 -13.12 12.74 5.61
C GLY A 33 -13.34 12.41 4.13
N LEU A 34 -13.24 11.15 3.75
CA LEU A 34 -13.48 10.72 2.37
C LEU A 34 -14.94 10.92 1.96
N MET A 35 -15.89 10.60 2.83
CA MET A 35 -17.30 10.81 2.57
C MET A 35 -17.66 12.30 2.46
N SER A 36 -17.01 13.17 3.25
CA SER A 36 -17.16 14.62 3.14
C SER A 36 -16.66 15.15 1.78
N ILE A 37 -15.53 14.64 1.29
CA ILE A 37 -15.00 14.96 -0.05
C ILE A 37 -15.98 14.50 -1.13
N ARG A 38 -16.50 13.28 -1.03
CA ARG A 38 -17.52 12.78 -1.97
C ARG A 38 -18.72 13.72 -2.03
N ALA A 39 -19.24 14.13 -0.87
CA ALA A 39 -20.38 15.05 -0.78
C ALA A 39 -20.06 16.43 -1.33
N GLU A 40 -18.88 16.98 -1.03
CA GLU A 40 -18.47 18.32 -1.47
C GLU A 40 -18.35 18.42 -3.00
N TYR A 41 -17.76 17.39 -3.63
CA TYR A 41 -17.40 17.43 -5.05
C TYR A 41 -18.36 16.67 -5.98
N ALA A 42 -19.29 15.87 -5.47
CA ALA A 42 -20.17 15.05 -6.31
C ALA A 42 -20.97 15.87 -7.35
N ALA A 43 -21.46 17.04 -6.98
CA ALA A 43 -22.22 17.89 -7.89
C ALA A 43 -21.38 18.56 -8.99
N SER A 44 -20.13 18.89 -8.71
CA SER A 44 -19.21 19.54 -9.65
C SER A 44 -18.47 18.56 -10.56
N GLN A 45 -18.38 17.29 -10.16
CA GLN A 45 -17.71 16.20 -10.88
C GLN A 45 -16.33 16.58 -11.43
N PRO A 46 -15.36 16.99 -10.58
CA PRO A 46 -14.07 17.50 -11.03
C PRO A 46 -13.23 16.47 -11.78
N LEU A 47 -13.56 15.18 -11.67
CA LEU A 47 -12.90 14.09 -12.37
C LEU A 47 -13.65 13.62 -13.63
N ALA A 48 -14.64 14.40 -14.12
CA ALA A 48 -15.31 14.08 -15.38
C ALA A 48 -14.28 14.01 -16.54
N GLY A 49 -14.23 12.86 -17.22
CA GLY A 49 -13.24 12.56 -18.26
C GLY A 49 -11.90 12.02 -17.75
N ALA A 50 -11.72 11.87 -16.45
CA ALA A 50 -10.61 11.11 -15.90
C ALA A 50 -10.84 9.61 -16.12
N ARG A 51 -9.81 8.93 -16.62
CA ARG A 51 -9.72 7.47 -16.73
C ARG A 51 -8.60 7.02 -15.83
N ILE A 52 -8.97 6.54 -14.65
CA ILE A 52 -8.04 6.20 -13.56
C ILE A 52 -7.79 4.70 -13.57
N THR A 53 -6.54 4.30 -13.80
CA THR A 53 -6.10 2.95 -13.43
C THR A 53 -5.55 2.99 -12.00
N GLY A 54 -6.17 2.21 -11.12
CA GLY A 54 -5.72 2.02 -9.74
C GLY A 54 -5.00 0.69 -9.57
N SER A 55 -3.86 0.74 -8.89
CA SER A 55 -3.07 -0.42 -8.46
C SER A 55 -2.79 -0.26 -6.97
N LEU A 56 -3.76 -0.66 -6.15
CA LEU A 56 -3.73 -0.52 -4.70
C LEU A 56 -4.58 -1.63 -4.08
N HIS A 57 -4.22 -2.07 -2.88
CA HIS A 57 -4.88 -3.17 -2.15
C HIS A 57 -6.40 -3.13 -2.27
N MET A 58 -7.01 -4.17 -2.87
CA MET A 58 -8.47 -4.22 -3.10
C MET A 58 -9.21 -4.60 -1.81
N THR A 59 -9.23 -3.69 -0.86
CA THR A 59 -9.90 -3.82 0.44
C THR A 59 -11.29 -3.17 0.43
N VAL A 60 -12.04 -3.36 1.51
CA VAL A 60 -13.32 -2.68 1.74
C VAL A 60 -13.15 -1.15 1.71
N GLN A 61 -12.07 -0.62 2.30
CA GLN A 61 -11.79 0.81 2.31
C GLN A 61 -11.47 1.33 0.90
N THR A 62 -10.75 0.54 0.12
CA THR A 62 -10.46 0.85 -1.29
C THR A 62 -11.74 0.86 -2.13
N ALA A 63 -12.71 0.00 -1.80
CA ALA A 63 -14.03 0.06 -2.44
C ALA A 63 -14.72 1.40 -2.22
N VAL A 64 -14.63 1.97 -1.01
CA VAL A 64 -15.16 3.33 -0.73
C VAL A 64 -14.41 4.40 -1.54
N LEU A 65 -13.09 4.27 -1.71
CA LEU A 65 -12.30 5.16 -2.56
C LEU A 65 -12.76 5.08 -4.03
N ILE A 66 -12.86 3.88 -4.59
CA ILE A 66 -13.29 3.67 -5.98
C ILE A 66 -14.67 4.30 -6.21
N GLU A 67 -15.63 4.06 -5.33
CA GLU A 67 -16.97 4.66 -5.43
C GLU A 67 -16.95 6.19 -5.22
N THR A 68 -16.00 6.70 -4.47
CA THR A 68 -15.79 8.15 -4.36
C THR A 68 -15.29 8.71 -5.69
N LEU A 69 -14.24 8.14 -6.27
CA LEU A 69 -13.70 8.58 -7.56
C LEU A 69 -14.76 8.54 -8.68
N THR A 70 -15.58 7.49 -8.73
CA THR A 70 -16.68 7.38 -9.71
C THR A 70 -17.78 8.41 -9.45
N ALA A 71 -18.14 8.67 -8.19
CA ALA A 71 -19.09 9.72 -7.84
C ALA A 71 -18.60 11.13 -8.23
N LEU A 72 -17.29 11.33 -8.31
CA LEU A 72 -16.68 12.57 -8.79
C LEU A 72 -16.51 12.63 -10.31
N GLY A 73 -17.01 11.64 -11.05
CA GLY A 73 -17.08 11.62 -12.51
C GLY A 73 -15.98 10.81 -13.21
N ALA A 74 -15.10 10.12 -12.48
CA ALA A 74 -14.05 9.29 -13.08
C ALA A 74 -14.61 7.96 -13.62
N GLU A 75 -14.04 7.50 -14.74
CA GLU A 75 -14.03 6.11 -15.12
C GLU A 75 -12.84 5.42 -14.43
N VAL A 76 -13.03 4.21 -13.90
CA VAL A 76 -12.02 3.55 -13.07
C VAL A 76 -11.84 2.10 -13.52
N ARG A 77 -10.58 1.62 -13.50
CA ARG A 77 -10.19 0.21 -13.59
C ARG A 77 -9.22 -0.09 -12.46
N TRP A 78 -9.29 -1.28 -11.88
CA TRP A 78 -8.56 -1.55 -10.65
C TRP A 78 -7.91 -2.92 -10.62
N CYS A 79 -6.67 -2.99 -10.08
CA CYS A 79 -6.01 -4.23 -9.65
C CYS A 79 -5.44 -4.05 -8.23
N SER A 80 -5.10 -5.15 -7.58
CA SER A 80 -4.39 -5.10 -6.31
C SER A 80 -2.89 -4.90 -6.51
N CYS A 81 -2.23 -4.32 -5.53
CA CYS A 81 -0.77 -4.18 -5.49
C CYS A 81 -0.08 -5.26 -4.64
N ASN A 82 -0.79 -6.31 -4.24
CA ASN A 82 -0.25 -7.41 -3.45
C ASN A 82 -1.13 -8.66 -3.60
N ILE A 83 -0.50 -9.83 -3.75
CA ILE A 83 -1.18 -11.11 -4.01
C ILE A 83 -2.04 -11.63 -2.86
N PHE A 84 -1.85 -11.16 -1.61
CA PHE A 84 -2.58 -11.62 -0.43
C PHE A 84 -3.52 -10.59 0.18
N SER A 85 -3.55 -9.35 -0.32
CA SER A 85 -4.25 -8.24 0.34
C SER A 85 -5.71 -8.06 -0.07
N THR A 86 -6.15 -8.64 -1.19
CA THR A 86 -7.52 -8.50 -1.66
C THR A 86 -8.51 -9.09 -0.66
N GLN A 87 -9.59 -8.35 -0.41
CA GLN A 87 -10.81 -8.86 0.22
C GLN A 87 -11.81 -9.22 -0.89
N ASP A 88 -12.00 -10.51 -1.14
CA ASP A 88 -12.76 -11.00 -2.29
C ASP A 88 -14.20 -10.47 -2.35
N HIS A 89 -14.82 -10.27 -1.19
CA HIS A 89 -16.16 -9.69 -1.11
C HIS A 89 -16.20 -8.20 -1.48
N ALA A 90 -15.10 -7.45 -1.21
CA ALA A 90 -14.98 -6.07 -1.64
C ALA A 90 -14.79 -5.98 -3.16
N ALA A 91 -13.91 -6.81 -3.73
CA ALA A 91 -13.71 -6.92 -5.17
C ALA A 91 -15.01 -7.30 -5.90
N ALA A 92 -15.74 -8.29 -5.39
CA ALA A 92 -17.03 -8.68 -5.92
C ALA A 92 -18.07 -7.56 -5.89
N ALA A 93 -18.16 -6.83 -4.75
CA ALA A 93 -19.13 -5.74 -4.61
C ALA A 93 -18.85 -4.59 -5.59
N ILE A 94 -17.59 -4.26 -5.85
CA ILE A 94 -17.21 -3.23 -6.81
C ILE A 94 -17.45 -3.69 -8.25
N ALA A 95 -17.12 -4.93 -8.59
CA ALA A 95 -17.38 -5.49 -9.92
C ALA A 95 -18.89 -5.58 -10.23
N VAL A 96 -19.69 -5.98 -9.26
CA VAL A 96 -21.16 -6.00 -9.38
C VAL A 96 -21.73 -4.58 -9.44
N GLY A 97 -21.24 -3.67 -8.63
CA GLY A 97 -21.72 -2.29 -8.52
C GLY A 97 -23.01 -2.16 -7.68
N PRO A 98 -23.38 -0.93 -7.29
CA PRO A 98 -24.54 -0.68 -6.45
C PRO A 98 -25.88 -1.00 -7.12
N GLU A 99 -25.95 -0.92 -8.44
CA GLU A 99 -27.17 -1.16 -9.24
C GLU A 99 -27.17 -2.53 -9.94
N GLY A 100 -26.05 -3.27 -9.89
CA GLY A 100 -25.91 -4.57 -10.55
C GLY A 100 -26.34 -5.74 -9.68
N THR A 101 -26.31 -6.93 -10.28
CA THR A 101 -26.43 -8.21 -9.58
C THR A 101 -25.29 -9.13 -9.97
N PRO A 102 -25.01 -10.22 -9.22
CA PRO A 102 -23.99 -11.19 -9.61
C PRO A 102 -24.17 -11.75 -11.03
N GLU A 103 -25.44 -11.88 -11.48
CA GLU A 103 -25.78 -12.37 -12.83
C GLU A 103 -25.69 -11.29 -13.91
N ASN A 104 -25.75 -10.01 -13.51
CA ASN A 104 -25.66 -8.86 -14.41
C ASN A 104 -24.82 -7.75 -13.75
N PRO A 105 -23.49 -7.93 -13.66
CA PRO A 105 -22.59 -6.93 -13.08
C PRO A 105 -22.62 -5.61 -13.86
N GLN A 106 -22.67 -4.48 -13.16
CA GLN A 106 -22.70 -3.14 -13.72
C GLN A 106 -21.74 -2.18 -13.00
N GLY A 107 -20.74 -2.73 -12.31
CA GLY A 107 -19.81 -1.94 -11.52
C GLY A 107 -18.54 -1.55 -12.28
N VAL A 108 -17.50 -1.35 -11.50
CA VAL A 108 -16.17 -0.97 -11.98
C VAL A 108 -15.38 -2.22 -12.36
N PRO A 109 -14.65 -2.23 -13.48
CA PRO A 109 -13.73 -3.30 -13.82
C PRO A 109 -12.66 -3.51 -12.72
N VAL A 110 -12.67 -4.69 -12.10
CA VAL A 110 -11.72 -5.10 -11.06
C VAL A 110 -11.05 -6.40 -11.47
N PHE A 111 -9.74 -6.44 -11.36
CA PHE A 111 -8.90 -7.62 -11.61
C PHE A 111 -8.11 -7.91 -10.32
N ALA A 112 -8.74 -8.56 -9.35
CA ALA A 112 -8.12 -8.84 -8.06
C ALA A 112 -8.81 -9.96 -7.30
N TRP A 113 -8.04 -10.85 -6.68
CA TRP A 113 -8.52 -11.87 -5.75
C TRP A 113 -7.42 -12.23 -4.74
N LYS A 114 -7.79 -12.76 -3.62
CA LYS A 114 -6.83 -13.17 -2.60
C LYS A 114 -6.15 -14.48 -3.00
N GLY A 115 -4.82 -14.48 -2.99
CA GLY A 115 -4.03 -15.66 -3.33
C GLY A 115 -3.71 -15.76 -4.82
N GLU A 116 -3.61 -14.64 -5.52
CA GLU A 116 -3.02 -14.57 -6.86
C GLU A 116 -1.63 -15.20 -6.86
N THR A 117 -1.27 -15.86 -7.96
CA THR A 117 0.13 -16.13 -8.26
C THR A 117 0.80 -14.85 -8.75
N LEU A 118 2.14 -14.80 -8.76
CA LEU A 118 2.85 -13.64 -9.32
C LEU A 118 2.55 -13.44 -10.81
N GLU A 119 2.34 -14.51 -11.56
CA GLU A 119 1.94 -14.43 -12.98
C GLU A 119 0.54 -13.80 -13.12
N GLU A 120 -0.42 -14.23 -12.30
CA GLU A 120 -1.78 -13.66 -12.27
C GLU A 120 -1.77 -12.19 -11.84
N TYR A 121 -0.92 -11.82 -10.88
CA TYR A 121 -0.73 -10.45 -10.42
C TYR A 121 -0.26 -9.50 -11.54
N TRP A 122 0.78 -9.87 -12.29
CA TRP A 122 1.28 -9.05 -13.40
C TRP A 122 0.32 -9.04 -14.58
N TRP A 123 -0.39 -10.14 -14.81
CA TRP A 123 -1.51 -10.17 -15.75
C TRP A 123 -2.62 -9.20 -15.34
N ALA A 124 -3.05 -9.20 -14.07
CA ALA A 124 -4.09 -8.31 -13.55
C ALA A 124 -3.68 -6.82 -13.67
N THR A 125 -2.41 -6.51 -13.37
CA THR A 125 -1.86 -5.16 -13.54
C THR A 125 -1.92 -4.72 -15.00
N GLU A 126 -1.57 -5.57 -15.93
CA GLU A 126 -1.70 -5.29 -17.37
C GLU A 126 -3.17 -5.09 -17.78
N GLN A 127 -4.10 -5.91 -17.27
CA GLN A 127 -5.53 -5.77 -17.57
C GLN A 127 -6.09 -4.42 -17.07
N ALA A 128 -5.71 -3.98 -15.88
CA ALA A 128 -6.11 -2.69 -15.35
C ALA A 128 -5.59 -1.51 -16.21
N LEU A 129 -4.42 -1.66 -16.82
CA LEU A 129 -3.83 -0.68 -17.74
C LEU A 129 -4.38 -0.77 -19.17
N THR A 130 -5.06 -1.87 -19.52
CA THR A 130 -5.62 -2.10 -20.87
C THR A 130 -7.09 -1.67 -20.89
N TRP A 131 -7.37 -0.52 -21.49
CA TRP A 131 -8.71 0.04 -21.58
C TRP A 131 -9.43 -0.42 -22.85
N PRO A 132 -10.76 -0.57 -22.83
CA PRO A 132 -11.53 -0.98 -24.01
C PRO A 132 -11.59 0.11 -25.08
N ASN A 133 -11.98 -0.27 -26.30
CA ASN A 133 -12.26 0.64 -27.42
C ASN A 133 -11.07 1.54 -27.84
N GLY A 134 -9.84 1.09 -27.63
CA GLY A 134 -8.63 1.85 -27.98
C GLY A 134 -8.38 3.06 -27.05
N GLN A 135 -9.07 3.12 -25.92
CA GLN A 135 -8.79 4.12 -24.89
C GLN A 135 -7.54 3.74 -24.09
N THR A 136 -6.99 4.71 -23.42
CA THR A 136 -5.88 4.56 -22.46
C THR A 136 -6.22 5.25 -21.14
N PRO A 137 -5.64 4.84 -20.01
CA PRO A 137 -5.75 5.62 -18.79
C PRO A 137 -5.12 7.01 -19.01
N ASN A 138 -5.62 8.01 -18.30
CA ASN A 138 -5.00 9.33 -18.28
C ASN A 138 -4.60 9.76 -16.85
N MET A 139 -4.88 8.94 -15.86
CA MET A 139 -4.45 9.07 -14.47
C MET A 139 -4.07 7.71 -13.90
N ILE A 140 -3.08 7.68 -13.04
CA ILE A 140 -2.68 6.49 -12.27
C ILE A 140 -2.82 6.79 -10.78
N LEU A 141 -3.35 5.82 -10.04
CA LEU A 141 -3.31 5.78 -8.58
C LEU A 141 -2.56 4.50 -8.20
N ASP A 142 -1.36 4.64 -7.66
CA ASP A 142 -0.43 3.53 -7.44
C ASP A 142 -0.06 3.38 -5.96
N ASP A 143 0.29 2.16 -5.59
CA ASP A 143 0.76 1.81 -4.25
C ASP A 143 1.94 0.82 -4.37
N GLY A 144 3.15 1.35 -4.30
CA GLY A 144 4.41 0.63 -4.53
C GLY A 144 5.01 0.88 -5.91
N GLY A 145 4.26 1.52 -6.82
CA GLY A 145 4.75 1.95 -8.12
C GLY A 145 4.85 0.85 -9.16
N ASP A 146 4.13 -0.27 -9.05
CA ASP A 146 4.25 -1.39 -9.99
C ASP A 146 3.56 -1.09 -11.34
N ALA A 147 2.38 -0.47 -11.35
CA ALA A 147 1.74 -0.02 -12.58
C ALA A 147 2.59 1.06 -13.27
N THR A 148 3.13 1.99 -12.51
CA THR A 148 4.04 3.03 -13.00
C THR A 148 5.33 2.43 -13.58
N LEU A 149 5.92 1.44 -12.90
CA LEU A 149 7.11 0.72 -13.37
C LEU A 149 6.87 0.02 -14.70
N LEU A 150 5.73 -0.67 -14.84
CA LEU A 150 5.39 -1.39 -16.05
C LEU A 150 5.30 -0.46 -17.26
N ILE A 151 4.68 0.72 -17.09
CA ILE A 151 4.61 1.75 -18.14
C ILE A 151 6.02 2.26 -18.50
N HIS A 152 6.84 2.62 -17.50
CA HIS A 152 8.18 3.17 -17.74
C HIS A 152 9.10 2.16 -18.43
N LYS A 153 9.10 0.91 -17.96
CA LYS A 153 9.88 -0.18 -18.60
C LYS A 153 9.36 -0.52 -19.99
N GLY A 154 8.05 -0.51 -20.18
CA GLY A 154 7.44 -0.69 -21.49
C GLY A 154 7.91 0.36 -22.49
N VAL A 155 7.87 1.64 -22.14
CA VAL A 155 8.37 2.74 -22.98
C VAL A 155 9.87 2.61 -23.24
N GLU A 156 10.66 2.24 -22.22
CA GLU A 156 12.10 2.03 -22.38
C GLU A 156 12.39 0.97 -23.43
N PHE A 157 11.70 -0.18 -23.38
CA PHE A 157 11.94 -1.30 -24.29
C PHE A 157 11.32 -1.10 -25.66
N GLU A 158 10.19 -0.41 -25.79
CA GLU A 158 9.64 0.02 -27.07
C GLU A 158 10.61 0.94 -27.82
N LYS A 159 11.20 1.92 -27.13
CA LYS A 159 12.24 2.79 -27.72
C LYS A 159 13.52 2.05 -28.11
N ALA A 160 13.91 1.04 -27.33
CA ALA A 160 15.05 0.20 -27.62
C ALA A 160 14.77 -0.82 -28.75
N GLY A 161 13.50 -1.08 -29.06
CA GLY A 161 13.06 -2.10 -30.03
C GLY A 161 13.24 -3.54 -29.55
N ALA A 162 13.63 -3.74 -28.28
CA ALA A 162 13.78 -5.06 -27.65
C ALA A 162 13.77 -4.94 -26.13
N ALA A 163 13.24 -5.96 -25.44
CA ALA A 163 13.38 -6.15 -24.00
C ALA A 163 14.45 -7.24 -23.71
N PRO A 164 15.07 -7.24 -22.50
CA PRO A 164 15.95 -8.32 -22.08
C PRO A 164 15.28 -9.70 -22.14
N ASP A 165 16.07 -10.74 -22.32
CA ASP A 165 15.59 -12.12 -22.23
C ASP A 165 15.11 -12.39 -20.77
N PRO A 166 13.87 -12.87 -20.55
CA PRO A 166 13.36 -13.18 -19.20
C PRO A 166 14.26 -14.11 -18.39
N SER A 167 15.01 -15.01 -19.06
CA SER A 167 15.95 -15.93 -18.39
C SER A 167 17.15 -15.24 -17.74
N THR A 168 17.39 -13.97 -18.04
CA THR A 168 18.47 -13.16 -17.47
C THR A 168 18.07 -12.39 -16.21
N ALA A 169 16.81 -12.52 -15.78
CA ALA A 169 16.31 -11.84 -14.59
C ALA A 169 16.92 -12.41 -13.29
N ASP A 170 17.21 -11.54 -12.34
CA ASP A 170 17.81 -11.91 -11.05
C ASP A 170 16.79 -12.58 -10.10
N ASN A 171 15.50 -12.44 -10.38
CA ASN A 171 14.42 -13.00 -9.57
C ASN A 171 13.18 -13.33 -10.44
N ASP A 172 12.28 -14.15 -9.88
CA ASP A 172 11.08 -14.62 -10.58
C ASP A 172 10.12 -13.49 -10.92
N GLU A 173 9.99 -12.49 -10.08
CA GLU A 173 9.09 -11.36 -10.32
C GLU A 173 9.53 -10.53 -11.53
N TYR A 174 10.81 -10.16 -11.57
CA TYR A 174 11.35 -9.41 -12.72
C TYR A 174 11.32 -10.25 -14.02
N ARG A 175 11.49 -11.56 -13.93
CA ARG A 175 11.30 -12.47 -15.06
C ARG A 175 9.89 -12.36 -15.65
N LEU A 176 8.85 -12.35 -14.81
CA LEU A 176 7.46 -12.23 -15.24
C LEU A 176 7.16 -10.84 -15.85
N ILE A 177 7.71 -9.78 -15.28
CA ILE A 177 7.65 -8.44 -15.88
C ILE A 177 8.23 -8.45 -17.30
N LEU A 178 9.41 -9.06 -17.49
CA LEU A 178 10.04 -9.17 -18.79
C LEU A 178 9.22 -10.04 -19.77
N GLU A 179 8.56 -11.10 -19.31
CA GLU A 179 7.66 -11.90 -20.12
C GLU A 179 6.46 -11.09 -20.63
N VAL A 180 5.80 -10.31 -19.78
CA VAL A 180 4.73 -9.38 -20.17
C VAL A 180 5.23 -8.38 -21.20
N LEU A 181 6.37 -7.74 -20.96
CA LEU A 181 6.91 -6.70 -21.82
C LEU A 181 7.39 -7.26 -23.18
N ASN A 182 8.06 -8.42 -23.20
CA ASN A 182 8.45 -9.07 -24.47
C ASN A 182 7.21 -9.45 -25.29
N ARG A 183 6.17 -9.97 -24.67
CA ARG A 183 4.91 -10.33 -25.35
C ARG A 183 4.24 -9.08 -25.94
N THR A 184 4.09 -8.01 -25.14
CA THR A 184 3.42 -6.79 -25.59
C THR A 184 4.17 -6.05 -26.68
N LEU A 185 5.52 -6.10 -26.72
CA LEU A 185 6.33 -5.57 -27.82
C LEU A 185 5.95 -6.19 -29.18
N VAL A 186 5.55 -7.46 -29.19
CA VAL A 186 5.18 -8.19 -30.41
C VAL A 186 3.71 -8.04 -30.74
N GLU A 187 2.83 -8.24 -29.75
CA GLU A 187 1.37 -8.30 -29.94
C GLU A 187 0.71 -6.93 -30.06
N THR A 188 1.22 -5.96 -29.31
CA THR A 188 0.66 -4.59 -29.24
C THR A 188 1.77 -3.53 -29.27
N PRO A 189 2.49 -3.38 -30.39
CA PRO A 189 3.57 -2.41 -30.50
C PRO A 189 3.11 -0.99 -30.15
N ASN A 190 3.95 -0.25 -29.44
CA ASN A 190 3.70 1.12 -28.93
C ASN A 190 2.63 1.25 -27.83
N LYS A 191 2.08 0.16 -27.30
CA LYS A 191 1.08 0.17 -26.23
C LYS A 191 1.50 1.08 -25.07
N TRP A 192 2.71 0.92 -24.57
CA TRP A 192 3.21 1.64 -23.41
C TRP A 192 3.52 3.11 -23.71
N THR A 193 4.03 3.40 -24.89
CA THR A 193 4.25 4.76 -25.36
C THR A 193 2.92 5.52 -25.53
N GLU A 194 1.89 4.87 -26.06
CA GLU A 194 0.55 5.45 -26.21
C GLU A 194 -0.10 5.71 -24.82
N ILE A 195 0.03 4.77 -23.89
CA ILE A 195 -0.42 4.97 -22.51
C ILE A 195 0.32 6.16 -21.88
N ALA A 196 1.65 6.16 -21.89
CA ALA A 196 2.44 7.20 -21.27
C ALA A 196 2.14 8.59 -21.84
N ALA A 197 1.83 8.70 -23.14
CA ALA A 197 1.51 9.97 -23.78
C ALA A 197 0.19 10.61 -23.28
N THR A 198 -0.70 9.83 -22.69
CA THR A 198 -2.01 10.32 -22.20
C THR A 198 -2.04 10.57 -20.71
N ILE A 199 -1.09 10.01 -19.94
CA ILE A 199 -1.04 10.15 -18.48
C ILE A 199 -0.76 11.61 -18.09
N LYS A 200 -1.69 12.20 -17.35
CA LYS A 200 -1.54 13.54 -16.76
C LYS A 200 -0.75 13.49 -15.44
N GLY A 201 -0.73 12.36 -14.78
CA GLY A 201 0.07 12.15 -13.59
C GLY A 201 -0.29 10.88 -12.81
N VAL A 202 0.56 10.58 -11.83
CA VAL A 202 0.38 9.49 -10.87
C VAL A 202 0.31 10.03 -9.45
N THR A 203 -0.53 9.43 -8.61
CA THR A 203 -0.53 9.64 -7.17
C THR A 203 -0.04 8.35 -6.49
N GLU A 204 0.98 8.46 -5.64
CA GLU A 204 1.64 7.31 -5.02
C GLU A 204 1.37 7.26 -3.51
N GLU A 205 0.91 6.10 -3.05
CA GLU A 205 0.46 5.88 -1.67
C GLU A 205 1.60 5.60 -0.70
N THR A 206 2.65 4.90 -1.13
CA THR A 206 3.60 4.31 -0.18
C THR A 206 5.05 4.76 -0.37
N THR A 207 5.82 4.72 0.72
CA THR A 207 7.23 5.11 0.76
C THR A 207 8.07 4.44 -0.34
N THR A 208 7.85 3.15 -0.61
CA THR A 208 8.64 2.41 -1.60
C THR A 208 8.39 2.90 -3.02
N GLY A 209 7.13 3.14 -3.38
CA GLY A 209 6.78 3.71 -4.70
C GLY A 209 7.29 5.14 -4.86
N VAL A 210 7.19 5.95 -3.80
CA VAL A 210 7.76 7.31 -3.75
C VAL A 210 9.26 7.30 -3.99
N HIS A 211 10.00 6.35 -3.39
CA HIS A 211 11.42 6.21 -3.62
C HIS A 211 11.74 5.95 -5.10
N ARG A 212 11.02 5.04 -5.74
CA ARG A 212 11.13 4.77 -7.19
C ARG A 212 10.85 6.01 -8.04
N LEU A 213 9.84 6.81 -7.68
CA LEU A 213 9.52 8.07 -8.40
C LEU A 213 10.67 9.08 -8.30
N TYR A 214 11.25 9.27 -7.12
CA TYR A 214 12.40 10.16 -6.94
C TYR A 214 13.64 9.66 -7.69
N GLU A 215 13.90 8.36 -7.72
CA GLU A 215 14.99 7.77 -8.51
C GLU A 215 14.80 8.04 -10.01
N MET A 216 13.60 7.73 -10.53
CA MET A 216 13.30 7.99 -11.95
C MET A 216 13.41 9.48 -12.29
N HIS A 217 12.96 10.38 -11.38
CA HIS A 217 13.09 11.82 -11.59
C HIS A 217 14.55 12.27 -11.59
N ARG A 218 15.34 11.86 -10.61
CA ARG A 218 16.79 12.15 -10.52
C ARG A 218 17.54 11.70 -11.77
N ASP A 219 17.18 10.53 -12.30
CA ASP A 219 17.81 9.91 -13.45
C ASP A 219 17.26 10.43 -14.80
N GLY A 220 16.32 11.41 -14.77
CA GLY A 220 15.70 11.99 -15.98
C GLY A 220 14.81 11.02 -16.75
N LYS A 221 14.32 9.97 -16.10
CA LYS A 221 13.51 8.90 -16.70
C LYS A 221 12.02 9.02 -16.40
N LEU A 222 11.60 9.84 -15.43
CA LEU A 222 10.21 10.05 -15.10
C LEU A 222 9.45 10.63 -16.30
N LEU A 223 8.35 9.98 -16.71
CA LEU A 223 7.63 10.32 -17.95
C LEU A 223 6.49 11.34 -17.73
N PHE A 224 5.96 11.42 -16.53
CA PHE A 224 4.82 12.27 -16.18
C PHE A 224 4.93 12.75 -14.73
N PRO A 225 4.20 13.81 -14.34
CA PRO A 225 4.26 14.31 -12.97
C PRO A 225 3.70 13.31 -11.96
N ALA A 226 4.20 13.39 -10.72
CA ALA A 226 3.76 12.55 -9.63
C ALA A 226 3.44 13.38 -8.38
N ILE A 227 2.37 13.04 -7.66
CA ILE A 227 2.16 13.50 -6.29
C ILE A 227 2.48 12.36 -5.33
N ASN A 228 3.44 12.61 -4.48
CA ASN A 228 3.81 11.80 -3.33
C ASN A 228 2.76 12.02 -2.23
N VAL A 229 1.75 11.18 -2.18
CA VAL A 229 0.70 11.22 -1.15
C VAL A 229 1.22 10.71 0.18
N ASN A 230 2.17 9.78 0.17
CA ASN A 230 2.76 9.23 1.39
C ASN A 230 3.30 10.32 2.34
N ASP A 231 3.89 11.40 1.80
CA ASP A 231 4.53 12.44 2.60
C ASP A 231 3.58 13.59 2.97
N SER A 232 2.31 13.55 2.59
CA SER A 232 1.29 14.33 3.28
C SER A 232 1.28 13.97 4.75
N VAL A 233 1.27 14.95 5.66
CA VAL A 233 1.37 14.68 7.10
C VAL A 233 0.16 13.88 7.59
N THR A 234 -1.02 14.19 7.09
CA THR A 234 -2.26 13.45 7.38
C THR A 234 -2.29 12.03 6.78
N LYS A 235 -1.30 11.67 5.95
CA LYS A 235 -1.06 10.30 5.51
C LYS A 235 0.03 9.66 6.37
N SER A 236 1.28 10.11 6.27
CA SER A 236 2.43 9.44 6.88
C SER A 236 2.36 9.33 8.41
N LYS A 237 1.87 10.37 9.10
CA LYS A 237 1.78 10.38 10.55
C LYS A 237 0.51 9.71 11.09
N PHE A 238 -0.41 9.31 10.21
CA PHE A 238 -1.67 8.62 10.56
C PHE A 238 -1.66 7.18 10.05
N ASP A 239 -1.63 6.97 8.74
CA ASP A 239 -1.61 5.65 8.12
C ASP A 239 -0.39 4.84 8.57
N ASN A 240 0.80 5.31 8.28
CA ASN A 240 2.03 4.56 8.55
C ASN A 240 2.21 4.30 10.06
N LYS A 241 1.78 5.21 10.93
CA LYS A 241 1.91 5.06 12.38
C LYS A 241 0.70 4.38 13.01
N TYR A 242 -0.47 5.01 12.96
CA TYR A 242 -1.67 4.52 13.66
C TYR A 242 -2.30 3.32 12.94
N GLY A 243 -2.21 3.26 11.61
CA GLY A 243 -2.64 2.10 10.83
C GLY A 243 -1.85 0.85 11.20
N CYS A 244 -0.52 0.94 11.21
CA CYS A 244 0.34 -0.17 11.61
C CYS A 244 0.20 -0.51 13.09
N ARG A 245 0.00 0.49 13.97
CA ARG A 245 -0.27 0.27 15.39
C ARG A 245 -1.50 -0.62 15.62
N HIS A 246 -2.55 -0.44 14.83
CA HIS A 246 -3.77 -1.26 14.90
C HIS A 246 -3.57 -2.61 14.20
N SER A 247 -3.16 -2.59 12.94
CA SER A 247 -3.21 -3.75 12.05
C SER A 247 -2.13 -4.80 12.31
N LEU A 248 -0.97 -4.43 12.90
CA LEU A 248 0.05 -5.39 13.30
C LEU A 248 -0.49 -6.40 14.31
N ILE A 249 -1.13 -5.91 15.36
CA ILE A 249 -1.70 -6.76 16.42
C ILE A 249 -2.84 -7.62 15.88
N ASP A 250 -3.68 -7.06 15.01
CA ASP A 250 -4.75 -7.81 14.35
C ASP A 250 -4.18 -8.97 13.53
N GLY A 251 -3.13 -8.71 12.74
CA GLY A 251 -2.46 -9.73 11.93
C GLY A 251 -1.83 -10.84 12.77
N ILE A 252 -1.09 -10.50 13.82
CA ILE A 252 -0.47 -11.49 14.73
C ILE A 252 -1.55 -12.34 15.43
N ASN A 253 -2.60 -11.71 15.96
CA ASN A 253 -3.65 -12.42 16.69
C ASN A 253 -4.43 -13.37 15.78
N ARG A 254 -4.84 -12.94 14.60
CA ARG A 254 -5.55 -13.81 13.64
C ARG A 254 -4.68 -14.93 13.11
N ALA A 255 -3.38 -14.66 12.91
CA ALA A 255 -2.44 -15.67 12.43
C ALA A 255 -2.15 -16.75 13.47
N THR A 256 -1.92 -16.38 14.71
CA THR A 256 -1.28 -17.27 15.70
C THR A 256 -2.06 -17.48 16.98
N ASP A 257 -2.95 -16.55 17.32
CA ASP A 257 -3.71 -16.55 18.59
C ASP A 257 -2.80 -16.66 19.84
N VAL A 258 -1.55 -16.18 19.73
CA VAL A 258 -0.60 -16.22 20.86
C VAL A 258 -0.82 -15.05 21.81
N LEU A 259 -0.55 -15.27 23.08
CA LEU A 259 -0.45 -14.17 24.05
C LEU A 259 0.84 -13.38 23.78
N ILE A 260 0.68 -12.13 23.38
CA ILE A 260 1.81 -11.21 23.10
C ILE A 260 2.45 -10.74 24.42
N GLY A 261 1.65 -10.56 25.47
CA GLY A 261 2.11 -10.13 26.78
C GLY A 261 3.20 -11.02 27.35
N GLY A 262 4.26 -10.40 27.88
CA GLY A 262 5.43 -11.09 28.43
C GLY A 262 6.46 -11.58 27.43
N LYS A 263 6.15 -11.61 26.13
CA LYS A 263 7.11 -11.99 25.08
C LYS A 263 8.12 -10.88 24.82
N VAL A 264 9.28 -11.27 24.29
CA VAL A 264 10.26 -10.33 23.74
C VAL A 264 9.96 -10.16 22.26
N ALA A 265 9.68 -8.92 21.86
CA ALA A 265 9.39 -8.57 20.47
C ALA A 265 10.45 -7.62 19.93
N VAL A 266 11.04 -7.99 18.80
CA VAL A 266 11.99 -7.15 18.06
C VAL A 266 11.26 -6.44 16.93
N VAL A 267 11.41 -5.12 16.85
CA VAL A 267 10.95 -4.29 15.75
C VAL A 267 12.17 -3.74 15.03
N ALA A 268 12.36 -4.17 13.80
CA ALA A 268 13.45 -3.67 12.95
C ALA A 268 13.00 -2.41 12.21
N GLY A 269 13.59 -1.27 12.59
CA GLY A 269 13.24 0.06 12.12
C GLY A 269 12.40 0.86 13.13
N TYR A 270 12.63 2.19 13.20
CA TYR A 270 11.89 3.11 14.07
C TYR A 270 11.46 4.39 13.34
N GLY A 271 11.12 4.24 12.04
CA GLY A 271 10.34 5.21 11.27
C GLY A 271 8.87 5.22 11.74
N ASP A 272 7.96 5.81 10.98
CA ASP A 272 6.55 5.91 11.38
C ASP A 272 5.91 4.52 11.58
N VAL A 273 6.16 3.58 10.68
CA VAL A 273 5.71 2.18 10.79
C VAL A 273 6.27 1.50 12.04
N GLY A 274 7.58 1.63 12.26
CA GLY A 274 8.26 1.05 13.42
C GLY A 274 7.76 1.63 14.74
N LYS A 275 7.53 2.94 14.83
CA LYS A 275 6.98 3.61 16.01
C LYS A 275 5.59 3.07 16.37
N GLY A 276 4.69 2.98 15.38
CA GLY A 276 3.36 2.42 15.59
C GLY A 276 3.41 0.96 16.03
N SER A 277 4.26 0.15 15.38
CA SER A 277 4.45 -1.27 15.68
C SER A 277 5.00 -1.50 17.08
N ALA A 278 6.04 -0.78 17.47
CA ALA A 278 6.65 -0.87 18.80
C ALA A 278 5.67 -0.45 19.90
N GLU A 279 4.93 0.64 19.69
CA GLU A 279 3.93 1.14 20.62
C GLU A 279 2.81 0.12 20.86
N SER A 280 2.29 -0.50 19.80
CA SER A 280 1.21 -1.49 19.93
C SER A 280 1.66 -2.77 20.62
N LEU A 281 2.84 -3.29 20.28
CA LEU A 281 3.40 -4.47 20.96
C LEU A 281 3.63 -4.22 22.45
N ARG A 282 4.18 -3.04 22.80
CA ARG A 282 4.31 -2.61 24.21
C ARG A 282 2.94 -2.48 24.88
N GLY A 283 1.95 -1.93 24.18
CA GLY A 283 0.58 -1.82 24.67
C GLY A 283 -0.08 -3.16 24.97
N GLN A 284 0.33 -4.24 24.28
CA GLN A 284 -0.09 -5.62 24.58
C GLN A 284 0.75 -6.28 25.68
N GLY A 285 1.71 -5.56 26.28
CA GLY A 285 2.55 -6.08 27.34
C GLY A 285 3.80 -6.81 26.90
N ALA A 286 4.21 -6.69 25.64
CA ALA A 286 5.51 -7.21 25.17
C ALA A 286 6.67 -6.37 25.71
N ARG A 287 7.82 -7.02 25.86
CA ARG A 287 9.13 -6.38 26.07
C ARG A 287 9.72 -6.08 24.70
N VAL A 288 9.61 -4.81 24.28
CA VAL A 288 9.98 -4.42 22.90
C VAL A 288 11.45 -4.00 22.85
N ILE A 289 12.15 -4.52 21.85
CA ILE A 289 13.51 -4.13 21.47
C ILE A 289 13.45 -3.59 20.05
N VAL A 290 14.12 -2.47 19.80
CA VAL A 290 14.19 -1.83 18.48
C VAL A 290 15.59 -2.05 17.90
N THR A 291 15.67 -2.35 16.60
CA THR A 291 16.91 -2.25 15.83
C THR A 291 16.82 -1.10 14.85
N GLU A 292 17.89 -0.29 14.70
CA GLU A 292 17.83 0.92 13.89
C GLU A 292 19.23 1.30 13.38
N ILE A 293 19.27 1.86 12.15
CA ILE A 293 20.50 2.37 11.55
C ILE A 293 20.63 3.89 11.65
N ASP A 294 19.48 4.59 11.69
CA ASP A 294 19.45 6.06 11.82
C ASP A 294 19.68 6.45 13.28
N PRO A 295 20.75 7.19 13.60
CA PRO A 295 21.06 7.58 14.97
C PRO A 295 19.99 8.48 15.59
N ILE A 296 19.23 9.26 14.80
CA ILE A 296 18.14 10.10 15.30
C ILE A 296 16.96 9.22 15.71
N CYS A 297 16.55 8.29 14.84
CA CYS A 297 15.47 7.34 15.16
C CYS A 297 15.85 6.41 16.32
N ALA A 298 17.10 5.96 16.40
CA ALA A 298 17.62 5.16 17.52
C ALA A 298 17.56 5.94 18.84
N LEU A 299 17.96 7.22 18.83
CA LEU A 299 17.85 8.10 19.99
C LEU A 299 16.40 8.32 20.42
N GLN A 300 15.48 8.52 19.46
CA GLN A 300 14.05 8.63 19.76
C GLN A 300 13.53 7.34 20.42
N ALA A 301 13.87 6.17 19.87
CA ALA A 301 13.46 4.89 20.46
C ALA A 301 13.95 4.73 21.91
N ALA A 302 15.20 5.12 22.19
CA ALA A 302 15.76 5.10 23.54
C ALA A 302 15.03 6.08 24.48
N MET A 303 14.70 7.30 24.02
CA MET A 303 13.93 8.28 24.79
C MET A 303 12.49 7.81 25.06
N ASP A 304 11.89 7.07 24.12
CA ASP A 304 10.58 6.47 24.28
C ASP A 304 10.59 5.24 25.23
N GLY A 305 11.78 4.88 25.75
CA GLY A 305 11.97 3.83 26.76
C GLY A 305 12.12 2.43 26.18
N TYR A 306 12.47 2.30 24.91
CA TYR A 306 12.82 1.01 24.30
C TYR A 306 14.30 0.70 24.45
N GLN A 307 14.63 -0.58 24.60
CA GLN A 307 15.98 -1.05 24.38
C GLN A 307 16.29 -0.95 22.88
N VAL A 308 17.46 -0.39 22.55
CA VAL A 308 17.97 -0.38 21.17
C VAL A 308 19.18 -1.30 21.13
N ALA A 309 19.17 -2.29 20.22
CA ALA A 309 20.20 -3.31 20.08
C ALA A 309 20.38 -3.71 18.63
N THR A 310 21.37 -4.52 18.31
CA THR A 310 21.47 -5.16 17.00
C THR A 310 20.63 -6.43 16.95
N LEU A 311 20.24 -6.87 15.75
CA LEU A 311 19.50 -8.12 15.58
C LEU A 311 20.31 -9.32 16.11
N ASP A 312 21.62 -9.32 15.88
CA ASP A 312 22.52 -10.37 16.32
C ASP A 312 22.56 -10.53 17.85
N ASP A 313 22.41 -9.45 18.62
CA ASP A 313 22.41 -9.47 20.08
C ASP A 313 21.16 -10.17 20.65
N VAL A 314 20.04 -10.20 19.90
CA VAL A 314 18.73 -10.57 20.44
C VAL A 314 18.08 -11.75 19.70
N VAL A 315 18.64 -12.19 18.58
CA VAL A 315 18.02 -13.18 17.70
C VAL A 315 17.77 -14.53 18.38
N GLU A 316 18.59 -14.92 19.36
CA GLU A 316 18.45 -16.20 20.07
C GLU A 316 17.46 -16.13 21.24
N THR A 317 17.07 -14.94 21.66
CA THR A 317 16.25 -14.73 22.87
C THR A 317 14.86 -14.19 22.60
N ALA A 318 14.64 -13.53 21.47
CA ALA A 318 13.36 -12.92 21.14
C ALA A 318 12.32 -13.95 20.64
N ASP A 319 11.04 -13.63 20.82
CA ASP A 319 9.88 -14.45 20.47
C ASP A 319 9.23 -14.04 19.17
N ILE A 320 9.21 -12.72 18.89
CA ILE A 320 8.51 -12.10 17.77
C ILE A 320 9.49 -11.17 17.07
N PHE A 321 9.55 -11.26 15.75
CA PHE A 321 10.42 -10.43 14.91
C PHE A 321 9.57 -9.78 13.84
N ILE A 322 9.53 -8.44 13.83
CA ILE A 322 8.74 -7.64 12.86
C ILE A 322 9.67 -6.69 12.12
N THR A 323 9.69 -6.78 10.79
CA THR A 323 10.42 -5.85 9.93
C THR A 323 9.53 -4.70 9.48
N THR A 324 10.09 -3.48 9.47
CA THR A 324 9.36 -2.22 9.22
C THR A 324 10.21 -1.19 8.46
N THR A 325 11.29 -1.66 7.78
CA THR A 325 12.36 -0.76 7.31
C THR A 325 12.13 -0.23 5.89
N GLY A 326 11.35 -0.94 5.07
CA GLY A 326 11.27 -0.66 3.63
C GLY A 326 12.59 -0.93 2.87
N ASN A 327 13.55 -1.61 3.51
CA ASN A 327 14.84 -1.99 2.94
C ASN A 327 14.79 -3.48 2.53
N LYS A 328 15.93 -4.11 2.35
CA LYS A 328 16.06 -5.53 2.01
C LYS A 328 17.03 -6.23 2.96
N ASP A 329 16.94 -7.57 3.01
CA ASP A 329 17.90 -8.42 3.69
C ASP A 329 18.08 -8.09 5.19
N ILE A 330 16.99 -7.75 5.87
CA ILE A 330 16.98 -7.39 7.30
C ILE A 330 17.05 -8.65 8.16
N ILE A 331 16.19 -9.64 7.89
CA ILE A 331 16.22 -10.94 8.55
C ILE A 331 16.68 -11.99 7.54
N MET A 332 17.96 -12.36 7.63
CA MET A 332 18.57 -13.35 6.76
C MET A 332 18.31 -14.80 7.24
N ALA A 333 18.50 -15.76 6.35
CA ALA A 333 18.44 -17.19 6.70
C ALA A 333 19.35 -17.55 7.89
N SER A 334 20.54 -16.94 8.00
CA SER A 334 21.47 -17.11 9.12
C SER A 334 20.89 -16.66 10.46
N HIS A 335 20.09 -15.59 10.49
CA HIS A 335 19.36 -15.16 11.69
C HIS A 335 18.26 -16.15 12.04
N MET A 336 17.43 -16.55 11.05
CA MET A 336 16.34 -17.51 11.25
C MET A 336 16.82 -18.90 11.72
N ALA A 337 18.01 -19.32 11.29
CA ALA A 337 18.62 -20.55 11.77
C ALA A 337 18.92 -20.53 13.29
N ARG A 338 19.24 -19.36 13.85
CA ARG A 338 19.57 -19.16 15.28
C ARG A 338 18.35 -18.89 16.16
N MET A 339 17.21 -18.52 15.58
CA MET A 339 16.00 -18.21 16.34
C MET A 339 15.55 -19.39 17.18
N LYS A 340 14.99 -19.09 18.36
CA LYS A 340 14.45 -20.10 19.24
C LYS A 340 13.22 -20.80 18.66
N HIS A 341 12.85 -21.92 19.27
CA HIS A 341 11.67 -22.68 18.88
C HIS A 341 10.40 -21.84 18.98
N GLN A 342 9.55 -21.91 17.95
CA GLN A 342 8.29 -21.18 17.80
C GLN A 342 8.44 -19.66 17.75
N ALA A 343 9.61 -19.13 17.38
CA ALA A 343 9.75 -17.72 17.08
C ALA A 343 8.85 -17.35 15.89
N ILE A 344 8.17 -16.20 15.98
CA ILE A 344 7.27 -15.66 14.96
C ILE A 344 8.01 -14.60 14.17
N VAL A 345 8.01 -14.72 12.85
CA VAL A 345 8.68 -13.80 11.93
C VAL A 345 7.64 -13.22 10.98
N GLY A 346 7.57 -11.91 10.89
CA GLY A 346 6.64 -11.24 10.00
C GLY A 346 7.15 -9.88 9.53
N ASN A 347 6.59 -9.42 8.44
CA ASN A 347 6.91 -8.14 7.83
C ASN A 347 5.64 -7.27 7.76
N ILE A 348 5.81 -5.97 8.01
CA ILE A 348 4.77 -4.97 7.80
C ILE A 348 5.27 -3.84 6.87
N GLY A 349 6.45 -3.99 6.28
CA GLY A 349 6.94 -3.20 5.15
C GLY A 349 6.27 -3.62 3.85
N HIS A 350 6.31 -2.76 2.83
CA HIS A 350 5.53 -2.95 1.60
C HIS A 350 5.91 -4.21 0.82
N PHE A 351 7.21 -4.49 0.64
CA PHE A 351 7.70 -5.66 -0.10
C PHE A 351 8.20 -6.79 0.82
N ASP A 352 8.31 -7.98 0.25
CA ASP A 352 8.73 -9.21 0.94
C ASP A 352 10.25 -9.40 1.07
N ASN A 353 11.03 -8.52 0.49
CA ASN A 353 12.50 -8.62 0.45
C ASN A 353 13.21 -8.28 1.76
N GLU A 354 12.48 -7.86 2.80
CA GLU A 354 13.05 -7.64 4.13
C GLU A 354 13.41 -8.96 4.85
N ILE A 355 12.76 -10.07 4.46
CA ILE A 355 12.98 -11.41 5.06
C ILE A 355 13.45 -12.35 3.97
N ASP A 356 14.61 -12.98 4.17
CA ASP A 356 15.23 -13.90 3.22
C ASP A 356 14.54 -15.27 3.21
N ILE A 357 13.34 -15.34 2.63
CA ILE A 357 12.55 -16.57 2.53
C ILE A 357 13.21 -17.58 1.59
N ALA A 358 13.84 -17.12 0.52
CA ALA A 358 14.55 -17.98 -0.42
C ALA A 358 15.75 -18.66 0.26
N GLY A 359 16.55 -17.91 1.02
CA GLY A 359 17.65 -18.46 1.80
C GLY A 359 17.17 -19.40 2.90
N LEU A 360 16.04 -19.08 3.55
CA LEU A 360 15.42 -19.99 4.54
C LEU A 360 15.04 -21.33 3.89
N ALA A 361 14.42 -21.30 2.71
CA ALA A 361 14.02 -22.48 1.97
C ALA A 361 15.25 -23.33 1.50
N ALA A 362 16.39 -22.70 1.33
CA ALA A 362 17.64 -23.36 0.93
C ALA A 362 18.42 -23.96 2.12
N LEU A 363 18.02 -23.74 3.37
CA LEU A 363 18.72 -24.30 4.53
C LEU A 363 18.66 -25.83 4.52
N PRO A 364 19.78 -26.53 4.81
CA PRO A 364 19.81 -27.99 4.85
C PRO A 364 18.81 -28.58 5.85
N GLY A 365 17.97 -29.49 5.37
CA GLY A 365 17.01 -30.21 6.20
C GLY A 365 15.80 -29.38 6.68
N ILE A 366 15.59 -28.18 6.12
CA ILE A 366 14.41 -27.36 6.39
C ILE A 366 13.14 -28.00 5.78
N VAL A 367 12.04 -27.94 6.50
CA VAL A 367 10.74 -28.45 6.03
C VAL A 367 9.69 -27.36 6.26
N LYS A 368 9.06 -26.88 5.19
CA LYS A 368 7.93 -25.94 5.22
C LYS A 368 6.62 -26.72 5.36
N THR A 369 5.75 -26.31 6.26
CA THR A 369 4.40 -26.84 6.44
C THR A 369 3.41 -25.71 6.57
N GLU A 370 2.38 -25.67 5.74
CA GLU A 370 1.27 -24.74 5.91
C GLU A 370 0.42 -25.18 7.09
N VAL A 371 0.25 -24.30 8.08
CA VAL A 371 -0.62 -24.52 9.25
C VAL A 371 -2.05 -24.10 8.93
N LYS A 372 -2.19 -22.95 8.29
CA LYS A 372 -3.41 -22.37 7.72
C LYS A 372 -3.01 -21.31 6.68
N PRO A 373 -3.91 -20.78 5.86
CA PRO A 373 -3.55 -19.81 4.85
C PRO A 373 -2.67 -18.67 5.39
N GLN A 374 -1.56 -18.41 4.72
CA GLN A 374 -0.52 -17.42 5.05
C GLN A 374 0.16 -17.59 6.43
N VAL A 375 0.10 -18.78 7.02
CA VAL A 375 0.84 -19.14 8.24
C VAL A 375 1.61 -20.41 8.00
N HIS A 376 2.94 -20.30 7.93
CA HIS A 376 3.82 -21.42 7.63
C HIS A 376 4.77 -21.70 8.79
N GLU A 377 4.80 -22.96 9.20
CA GLU A 377 5.83 -23.49 10.11
C GLU A 377 7.03 -23.98 9.28
N TRP A 378 8.21 -23.54 9.66
CA TRP A 378 9.48 -23.96 9.09
C TRP A 378 10.28 -24.75 10.13
N ARG A 379 10.37 -26.06 9.95
CA ARG A 379 11.09 -26.94 10.85
C ARG A 379 12.53 -27.09 10.40
N LYS A 380 13.45 -26.71 11.28
CA LYS A 380 14.90 -26.81 11.09
C LYS A 380 15.42 -28.25 11.34
N ALA A 381 16.64 -28.53 10.88
CA ALA A 381 17.28 -29.82 11.03
C ALA A 381 17.47 -30.28 12.51
N ASP A 382 17.58 -29.30 13.44
CA ASP A 382 17.65 -29.56 14.89
C ASP A 382 16.27 -29.86 15.53
N GLY A 383 15.21 -29.90 14.75
CA GLY A 383 13.83 -30.13 15.18
C GLY A 383 13.11 -28.90 15.71
N LYS A 384 13.78 -27.77 15.90
CA LYS A 384 13.11 -26.49 16.24
C LYS A 384 12.37 -25.94 15.04
N THR A 385 11.30 -25.23 15.31
CA THR A 385 10.48 -24.60 14.28
C THR A 385 10.44 -23.10 14.47
N ILE A 386 10.22 -22.37 13.40
CA ILE A 386 9.83 -20.96 13.39
C ILE A 386 8.55 -20.81 12.60
N ILE A 387 7.78 -19.77 12.89
CA ILE A 387 6.53 -19.45 12.20
C ILE A 387 6.77 -18.21 11.34
N VAL A 388 6.55 -18.32 10.04
CA VAL A 388 6.63 -17.18 9.11
C VAL A 388 5.23 -16.81 8.66
N LEU A 389 4.90 -15.51 8.79
CA LEU A 389 3.61 -14.97 8.43
C LEU A 389 3.63 -14.39 7.02
N SER A 390 2.57 -14.64 6.25
CA SER A 390 2.34 -14.13 4.90
C SER A 390 3.54 -14.30 3.95
N GLU A 391 4.35 -15.35 4.16
CA GLU A 391 5.56 -15.63 3.37
C GLU A 391 6.54 -14.46 3.30
N GLY A 392 6.62 -13.66 4.36
CA GLY A 392 7.46 -12.45 4.42
C GLY A 392 6.80 -11.19 3.82
N ARG A 393 5.60 -11.29 3.24
CA ARG A 393 4.81 -10.15 2.76
C ARG A 393 4.08 -9.45 3.91
N LEU A 394 3.33 -8.39 3.61
CA LEU A 394 2.53 -7.62 4.55
C LEU A 394 1.59 -8.50 5.39
N LEU A 395 1.97 -8.80 6.64
CA LEU A 395 1.18 -9.66 7.52
C LEU A 395 -0.16 -9.05 7.94
N ASN A 396 -0.24 -7.73 8.05
CA ASN A 396 -1.47 -7.01 8.42
C ASN A 396 -2.57 -7.13 7.36
N LEU A 397 -2.21 -7.34 6.11
CA LEU A 397 -3.13 -7.57 4.98
C LEU A 397 -3.25 -9.07 4.66
N GLY A 398 -2.15 -9.80 4.63
CA GLY A 398 -2.16 -11.23 4.34
C GLY A 398 -2.85 -12.06 5.42
N ASN A 399 -2.61 -11.77 6.69
CA ASN A 399 -3.19 -12.48 7.83
C ASN A 399 -4.43 -11.79 8.43
N ALA A 400 -4.71 -10.53 8.07
CA ALA A 400 -5.84 -9.77 8.56
C ALA A 400 -6.51 -8.97 7.44
N THR A 401 -7.00 -7.76 7.73
CA THR A 401 -7.78 -6.93 6.81
C THR A 401 -7.17 -5.55 6.55
N GLY A 402 -5.92 -5.34 7.00
CA GLY A 402 -5.19 -4.10 6.80
C GLY A 402 -5.56 -3.00 7.81
N HIS A 403 -5.32 -1.76 7.43
CA HIS A 403 -5.55 -0.60 8.28
C HIS A 403 -7.06 -0.34 8.48
N PRO A 404 -7.46 0.19 9.65
CA PRO A 404 -8.86 0.49 9.94
C PRO A 404 -9.39 1.65 9.08
N SER A 405 -10.70 1.63 8.86
CA SER A 405 -11.39 2.55 7.93
C SER A 405 -11.13 4.03 8.23
N PHE A 406 -11.13 4.44 9.50
CA PHE A 406 -10.89 5.83 9.89
C PHE A 406 -9.49 6.31 9.46
N VAL A 407 -8.47 5.46 9.61
CA VAL A 407 -7.11 5.77 9.18
C VAL A 407 -7.04 5.88 7.65
N MET A 408 -7.64 4.92 6.94
CA MET A 408 -7.68 4.95 5.48
C MET A 408 -8.50 6.10 4.91
N SER A 409 -9.46 6.63 5.67
CA SER A 409 -10.14 7.88 5.32
C SER A 409 -9.17 9.05 5.13
N ASN A 410 -8.12 9.14 5.98
CA ASN A 410 -7.09 10.17 5.82
C ASN A 410 -6.27 9.96 4.53
N SER A 411 -5.79 8.76 4.29
CA SER A 411 -5.00 8.42 3.10
C SER A 411 -5.81 8.64 1.83
N PHE A 412 -7.02 8.13 1.78
CA PHE A 412 -7.86 8.19 0.58
C PHE A 412 -8.48 9.57 0.34
N ALA A 413 -8.65 10.38 1.39
CA ALA A 413 -8.94 11.80 1.23
C ALA A 413 -7.78 12.52 0.53
N ASN A 414 -6.53 12.24 0.94
CA ASN A 414 -5.34 12.76 0.26
C ASN A 414 -5.25 12.27 -1.19
N GLN A 415 -5.48 10.98 -1.44
CA GLN A 415 -5.48 10.43 -2.81
C GLN A 415 -6.50 11.12 -3.71
N THR A 416 -7.74 11.26 -3.23
CA THR A 416 -8.81 11.89 -3.99
C THR A 416 -8.49 13.34 -4.32
N ILE A 417 -8.00 14.12 -3.34
CA ILE A 417 -7.57 15.50 -3.55
C ILE A 417 -6.40 15.56 -4.53
N ALA A 418 -5.42 14.66 -4.42
CA ALA A 418 -4.27 14.62 -5.31
C ALA A 418 -4.67 14.28 -6.77
N GLN A 419 -5.62 13.36 -6.96
CA GLN A 419 -6.18 13.06 -8.29
C GLN A 419 -6.88 14.29 -8.88
N ILE A 420 -7.70 14.99 -8.09
CA ILE A 420 -8.36 16.24 -8.52
C ILE A 420 -7.31 17.29 -8.90
N GLU A 421 -6.31 17.49 -8.06
CA GLU A 421 -5.26 18.49 -8.24
C GLU A 421 -4.47 18.25 -9.55
N LEU A 422 -3.98 17.03 -9.77
CA LEU A 422 -3.25 16.67 -10.99
C LEU A 422 -4.13 16.72 -12.24
N PHE A 423 -5.36 16.23 -12.16
CA PHE A 423 -6.23 16.15 -13.33
C PHE A 423 -6.75 17.54 -13.78
N THR A 424 -7.12 18.41 -12.83
CA THR A 424 -7.71 19.71 -13.13
C THR A 424 -6.67 20.82 -13.32
N LYS A 425 -5.46 20.66 -12.79
CA LYS A 425 -4.39 21.66 -12.82
C LYS A 425 -3.09 21.12 -13.44
N THR A 426 -3.20 20.21 -14.40
CA THR A 426 -2.06 19.54 -15.05
C THR A 426 -0.96 20.51 -15.47
N GLU A 427 -1.31 21.67 -15.98
CA GLU A 427 -0.37 22.72 -16.44
C GLU A 427 0.52 23.31 -15.33
N GLN A 428 0.10 23.15 -14.06
CA GLN A 428 0.86 23.64 -12.90
C GLN A 428 1.87 22.61 -12.40
N TYR A 429 1.81 21.38 -12.93
CA TYR A 429 2.66 20.27 -12.51
C TYR A 429 3.50 19.76 -13.70
N PRO A 430 4.62 20.43 -14.07
CA PRO A 430 5.58 19.84 -14.99
C PRO A 430 6.11 18.51 -14.45
N VAL A 431 6.79 17.71 -15.29
CA VAL A 431 7.35 16.42 -14.86
C VAL A 431 8.27 16.60 -13.63
N GLY A 432 7.90 15.97 -12.55
CA GLY A 432 8.55 16.06 -11.25
C GLY A 432 7.75 15.33 -10.17
N VAL A 433 8.28 15.29 -8.95
CA VAL A 433 7.62 14.69 -7.80
C VAL A 433 7.25 15.78 -6.81
N TYR A 434 5.97 15.85 -6.45
CA TYR A 434 5.38 16.90 -5.62
C TYR A 434 4.73 16.31 -4.36
N VAL A 435 4.56 17.12 -3.34
CA VAL A 435 3.74 16.83 -2.15
C VAL A 435 2.56 17.80 -2.16
N LEU A 436 1.39 17.37 -1.69
CA LEU A 436 0.23 18.26 -1.59
C LEU A 436 0.55 19.51 -0.77
N PRO A 437 0.09 20.69 -1.22
CA PRO A 437 0.23 21.94 -0.46
C PRO A 437 -0.33 21.82 0.96
N LYS A 438 0.30 22.50 1.93
CA LYS A 438 -0.05 22.40 3.35
C LYS A 438 -1.52 22.70 3.66
N HIS A 439 -2.14 23.63 2.94
CA HIS A 439 -3.55 23.94 3.15
C HIS A 439 -4.49 22.79 2.77
N LEU A 440 -4.10 21.92 1.82
CA LEU A 440 -4.87 20.73 1.45
C LEU A 440 -4.66 19.61 2.47
N ASP A 441 -3.44 19.46 2.99
CA ASP A 441 -3.13 18.54 4.09
C ASP A 441 -3.93 18.90 5.36
N GLU A 442 -3.97 20.20 5.74
CA GLU A 442 -4.82 20.68 6.84
C GLU A 442 -6.32 20.50 6.56
N LYS A 443 -6.77 20.65 5.31
CA LYS A 443 -8.16 20.36 4.94
C LYS A 443 -8.51 18.91 5.26
N VAL A 444 -7.67 17.96 4.91
CA VAL A 444 -7.88 16.54 5.24
C VAL A 444 -8.04 16.35 6.74
N ALA A 445 -7.15 16.93 7.56
CA ALA A 445 -7.26 16.87 9.02
C ALA A 445 -8.60 17.42 9.51
N ARG A 446 -9.00 18.61 9.06
CA ARG A 446 -10.26 19.26 9.47
C ARG A 446 -11.48 18.42 9.19
N LEU A 447 -11.53 17.71 8.05
CA LEU A 447 -12.65 16.85 7.67
C LEU A 447 -12.87 15.64 8.60
N HIS A 448 -11.91 15.34 9.48
CA HIS A 448 -11.98 14.22 10.43
C HIS A 448 -12.28 14.67 11.88
N LEU A 449 -12.14 15.95 12.18
CA LEU A 449 -12.18 16.44 13.58
C LEU A 449 -13.57 16.31 14.20
N ASP A 450 -14.62 16.65 13.46
CA ASP A 450 -16.00 16.62 13.96
C ASP A 450 -16.43 15.22 14.37
N ALA A 451 -16.02 14.20 13.60
CA ALA A 451 -16.32 12.80 13.91
C ALA A 451 -15.69 12.34 15.24
N LEU A 452 -14.61 12.99 15.66
CA LEU A 452 -13.92 12.74 16.94
C LEU A 452 -14.39 13.69 18.06
N GLY A 453 -15.34 14.59 17.77
CA GLY A 453 -15.79 15.61 18.74
C GLY A 453 -14.73 16.64 19.12
N VAL A 454 -13.71 16.82 18.26
CA VAL A 454 -12.61 17.76 18.48
C VAL A 454 -13.06 19.19 18.22
N LYS A 455 -12.75 20.09 19.16
CA LYS A 455 -12.97 21.54 19.02
C LYS A 455 -11.63 22.25 18.99
N LEU A 456 -11.35 22.92 17.88
CA LEU A 456 -10.13 23.71 17.74
C LEU A 456 -10.24 25.06 18.45
N THR A 457 -9.13 25.50 19.03
CA THR A 457 -8.98 26.88 19.47
C THR A 457 -8.83 27.78 18.22
N THR A 458 -9.51 28.91 18.21
CA THR A 458 -9.42 29.90 17.13
C THR A 458 -8.42 31.01 17.55
N LEU A 459 -7.50 31.35 16.66
CA LEU A 459 -6.59 32.49 16.87
C LEU A 459 -7.36 33.82 16.77
N SER A 460 -7.02 34.76 17.66
CA SER A 460 -7.35 36.17 17.38
C SER A 460 -6.42 36.72 16.29
N GLN A 461 -6.83 37.82 15.66
CA GLN A 461 -5.97 38.50 14.68
C GLN A 461 -4.62 38.90 15.28
N GLU A 462 -4.62 39.42 16.52
CA GLU A 462 -3.39 39.79 17.24
C GLU A 462 -2.44 38.60 17.47
N GLN A 463 -3.00 37.42 17.79
CA GLN A 463 -2.23 36.18 17.95
C GLN A 463 -1.67 35.70 16.61
N ALA A 464 -2.49 35.73 15.56
CA ALA A 464 -2.08 35.35 14.20
C ALA A 464 -0.93 36.26 13.69
N ASP A 465 -1.06 37.57 13.86
CA ASP A 465 -0.05 38.56 13.50
C ASP A 465 1.26 38.34 14.28
N TYR A 466 1.16 38.02 15.57
CA TYR A 466 2.32 37.77 16.42
C TYR A 466 3.17 36.58 15.97
N ILE A 467 2.54 35.50 15.55
CA ILE A 467 3.23 34.29 15.05
C ILE A 467 3.40 34.24 13.54
N GLY A 468 2.88 35.23 12.82
CA GLY A 468 3.08 35.37 11.37
C GLY A 468 2.33 34.34 10.53
N VAL A 469 1.12 33.91 10.96
CA VAL A 469 0.28 32.97 10.21
C VAL A 469 -1.12 33.55 9.98
N PRO A 470 -1.88 33.09 8.97
CA PRO A 470 -3.30 33.44 8.84
C PRO A 470 -4.14 32.89 10.01
N VAL A 471 -5.24 33.56 10.35
CA VAL A 471 -6.18 33.09 11.40
C VAL A 471 -6.72 31.69 11.07
N GLU A 472 -6.99 31.42 9.82
CA GLU A 472 -7.56 30.15 9.34
C GLU A 472 -6.51 29.11 8.91
N GLY A 473 -5.22 29.44 9.04
CA GLY A 473 -4.12 28.58 8.59
C GLY A 473 -3.73 28.82 7.10
N PRO A 474 -2.79 28.06 6.57
CA PRO A 474 -2.05 26.98 7.24
C PRO A 474 -1.14 27.51 8.36
N TYR A 475 -1.06 26.72 9.43
CA TYR A 475 -0.32 27.12 10.65
C TYR A 475 1.17 26.78 10.62
N LYS A 476 1.59 25.98 9.65
CA LYS A 476 2.98 25.56 9.45
C LYS A 476 3.40 25.77 8.00
N ALA A 477 4.68 26.05 7.80
CA ALA A 477 5.26 26.14 6.46
C ALA A 477 5.20 24.80 5.72
N ASP A 478 5.23 24.82 4.38
CA ASP A 478 5.09 23.61 3.54
C ASP A 478 6.14 22.54 3.84
N HIS A 479 7.35 22.94 4.20
CA HIS A 479 8.43 22.01 4.52
C HIS A 479 8.35 21.38 5.92
N TYR A 480 7.46 21.88 6.80
CA TYR A 480 7.34 21.36 8.16
C TYR A 480 6.74 19.94 8.16
N ARG A 481 7.39 19.03 8.88
CA ARG A 481 6.94 17.65 9.13
C ARG A 481 6.78 17.46 10.63
N TYR A 482 5.56 17.11 11.07
CA TYR A 482 5.18 16.96 12.47
C TYR A 482 5.92 15.83 13.19
#